data_5a26fb0be6f8e3637d268c75117becb9
#
_entry.id   5a26fb0be6f8e3637d268c75117becb9
#
_cell.length_a   1.000
_cell.length_b   1.000
_cell.length_c   1.000
_cell.angle_alpha   90.00
_cell.angle_beta   90.00
_cell.angle_gamma   90.00
#
_symmetry.space_group_name_H-M   'P 1'
#
loop_
_entity.id
_entity.type
_entity.pdbx_description
1 polymer ?
#
loop_
_entity_poly.entity_id
_entity_poly.type
_entity_poly.pdbx_seq_one_letter_code
_entity_poly.pdbx_strand_id
1 'polypeptide(L)'
;MRAANPTVKVIAYINGAFDQSKGGNAYPMAWYALGANGKRIQSRGFGNWLMLPTAQWASMVATLCKNSIVSSKYDGCFLDTLGIAPLSPGYVTSPPINPATHQVFTKQTWIADQSNTITTTKSANSDKLIMANGLHDGTYFQYTEPLLTADGTAMAETWLRVSTEPENRFPSLSEWQEDVSMLVTAGSKNEVIGVVTKLWSKATPAQVTQWHIFMIATFLMGTNGTSLYCFTAAHTVAGMSEDSPLDHTAIGMPTAAMTLKSGVYTRTFTNGIAAVNPGTGSVSIQLGGSYRNLAGKLVTSETLSAHSGDVFIK
;
A
#
# COMPACT_ATOMS: atom_id res chain seq x y z
N MET A 1 -18.66 8.35 -11.82
CA MET A 1 -17.80 7.16 -11.94
C MET A 1 -18.52 5.98 -12.61
N ARG A 2 -19.54 5.36 -12.01
CA ARG A 2 -20.20 4.16 -12.59
C ARG A 2 -20.85 4.38 -13.96
N ALA A 3 -21.26 5.58 -14.30
CA ALA A 3 -21.78 5.89 -15.64
C ALA A 3 -20.69 5.83 -16.73
N ALA A 4 -19.43 6.16 -16.38
CA ALA A 4 -18.28 6.08 -17.28
C ALA A 4 -17.62 4.70 -17.28
N ASN A 5 -17.62 4.01 -16.14
CA ASN A 5 -17.11 2.65 -16.00
C ASN A 5 -18.04 1.85 -15.09
N PRO A 6 -18.94 1.01 -15.65
CA PRO A 6 -19.91 0.26 -14.85
C PRO A 6 -19.30 -0.84 -13.99
N THR A 7 -18.05 -1.25 -14.26
CA THR A 7 -17.35 -2.28 -13.48
C THR A 7 -16.58 -1.73 -12.29
N VAL A 8 -16.45 -0.39 -12.19
CA VAL A 8 -15.70 0.25 -11.10
C VAL A 8 -16.34 -0.07 -9.74
N LYS A 9 -15.52 -0.50 -8.78
CA LYS A 9 -15.94 -0.67 -7.39
C LYS A 9 -15.73 0.63 -6.63
N VAL A 10 -16.76 1.07 -5.93
CA VAL A 10 -16.73 2.28 -5.10
C VAL A 10 -16.93 1.86 -3.65
N ILE A 11 -15.92 2.09 -2.81
CA ILE A 11 -15.93 1.67 -1.42
C ILE A 11 -15.96 2.88 -0.49
N ALA A 12 -16.63 2.73 0.66
CA ALA A 12 -16.74 3.79 1.66
C ALA A 12 -15.47 3.88 2.50
N TYR A 13 -14.96 5.09 2.71
CA TYR A 13 -13.88 5.33 3.66
C TYR A 13 -14.40 5.26 5.10
N ILE A 14 -13.77 4.43 5.92
CA ILE A 14 -14.01 4.32 7.37
C ILE A 14 -12.65 4.38 8.06
N ASN A 15 -12.47 5.26 9.03
CA ASN A 15 -11.27 5.18 9.86
C ASN A 15 -11.41 4.02 10.84
N GLY A 16 -10.52 3.03 10.71
CA GLY A 16 -10.56 1.80 11.50
C GLY A 16 -9.91 1.91 12.88
N ALA A 17 -9.11 2.94 13.13
CA ALA A 17 -8.33 3.09 14.35
C ALA A 17 -8.66 4.34 15.18
N PHE A 18 -9.32 5.35 14.60
CA PHE A 18 -9.53 6.63 15.28
C PHE A 18 -10.99 7.08 15.30
N ASP A 19 -11.39 7.63 16.44
CA ASP A 19 -12.58 8.49 16.55
C ASP A 19 -12.27 9.84 15.92
N GLN A 20 -12.96 10.16 14.83
CA GLN A 20 -12.83 11.41 14.08
C GLN A 20 -13.82 12.49 14.54
N SER A 21 -14.61 12.21 15.58
CA SER A 21 -15.58 13.18 16.11
C SER A 21 -14.87 14.37 16.77
N LYS A 22 -15.47 15.55 16.62
CA LYS A 22 -14.94 16.77 17.25
C LYS A 22 -14.92 16.60 18.78
N GLY A 23 -13.73 16.71 19.38
CA GLY A 23 -13.52 16.56 20.82
C GLY A 23 -13.40 15.11 21.31
N GLY A 24 -13.59 14.10 20.45
CA GLY A 24 -13.38 12.69 20.82
C GLY A 24 -14.31 12.19 21.92
N ASN A 25 -15.60 12.51 21.85
CA ASN A 25 -16.58 12.13 22.86
C ASN A 25 -17.74 11.30 22.27
N ALA A 26 -17.53 10.72 21.06
CA ALA A 26 -18.57 9.95 20.40
C ALA A 26 -18.79 8.57 21.03
N TYR A 27 -17.80 8.07 21.78
CA TYR A 27 -17.80 6.71 22.30
C TYR A 27 -17.49 6.66 23.81
N PRO A 28 -17.80 5.54 24.51
CA PRO A 28 -17.45 5.36 25.91
C PRO A 28 -15.96 5.52 26.18
N MET A 29 -15.58 6.14 27.30
CA MET A 29 -14.19 6.41 27.66
C MET A 29 -13.29 5.16 27.64
N ALA A 30 -13.84 4.02 28.03
CA ALA A 30 -13.12 2.73 28.05
C ALA A 30 -12.73 2.19 26.66
N TRP A 31 -13.25 2.79 25.58
CA TRP A 31 -12.91 2.39 24.21
C TRP A 31 -11.68 3.13 23.66
N TYR A 32 -11.25 4.21 24.32
CA TYR A 32 -10.08 4.98 23.87
C TYR A 32 -8.78 4.35 24.38
N ALA A 33 -7.76 4.37 23.54
CA ALA A 33 -6.41 4.00 23.93
C ALA A 33 -5.80 5.04 24.87
N LEU A 34 -5.14 4.58 25.91
CA LEU A 34 -4.46 5.41 26.91
C LEU A 34 -2.94 5.22 26.79
N GLY A 35 -2.22 6.31 26.99
CA GLY A 35 -0.76 6.30 27.18
C GLY A 35 -0.38 5.93 28.61
N ALA A 36 0.92 5.79 28.90
CA ALA A 36 1.43 5.48 30.23
C ALA A 36 1.04 6.49 31.33
N ASN A 37 0.69 7.71 30.96
CA ASN A 37 0.20 8.76 31.86
C ASN A 37 -1.32 8.69 32.12
N GLY A 38 -1.99 7.66 31.64
CA GLY A 38 -3.46 7.49 31.76
C GLY A 38 -4.29 8.45 30.88
N LYS A 39 -3.67 9.23 30.01
CA LYS A 39 -4.38 10.17 29.12
C LYS A 39 -4.69 9.50 27.79
N ARG A 40 -5.82 9.91 27.19
CA ARG A 40 -6.17 9.50 25.81
C ARG A 40 -5.11 9.94 24.82
N ILE A 41 -4.94 9.16 23.77
CA ILE A 41 -3.93 9.34 22.73
C ILE A 41 -4.56 10.01 21.52
N GLN A 42 -3.88 11.00 20.95
CA GLN A 42 -4.27 11.65 19.69
C GLN A 42 -3.26 11.38 18.56
N SER A 43 -3.74 11.38 17.33
CA SER A 43 -2.86 11.50 16.18
C SER A 43 -2.27 12.92 16.11
N ARG A 44 -0.98 13.02 15.82
CA ARG A 44 -0.28 14.33 15.77
C ARG A 44 -0.69 15.16 14.55
N GLY A 45 -0.96 14.50 13.41
CA GLY A 45 -1.29 15.19 12.16
C GLY A 45 -2.75 15.62 12.08
N PHE A 46 -3.67 14.85 12.66
CA PHE A 46 -5.11 15.05 12.44
C PHE A 46 -5.90 15.38 13.72
N GLY A 47 -5.29 15.21 14.89
CA GLY A 47 -5.97 15.45 16.17
C GLY A 47 -7.07 14.45 16.54
N ASN A 48 -7.22 13.37 15.78
CA ASN A 48 -8.19 12.31 16.02
C ASN A 48 -7.77 11.43 17.22
N TRP A 49 -8.74 10.84 17.93
CA TRP A 49 -8.50 10.10 19.15
C TRP A 49 -8.36 8.60 18.87
N LEU A 50 -7.25 8.02 19.32
CA LEU A 50 -6.95 6.60 19.10
C LEU A 50 -7.90 5.71 19.90
N MET A 51 -8.48 4.74 19.22
CA MET A 51 -9.36 3.71 19.81
C MET A 51 -8.55 2.47 20.16
N LEU A 52 -8.93 1.79 21.23
CA LEU A 52 -8.42 0.44 21.50
C LEU A 52 -9.01 -0.55 20.48
N PRO A 53 -8.23 -1.43 19.88
CA PRO A 53 -8.71 -2.43 18.92
C PRO A 53 -9.41 -3.60 19.65
N THR A 54 -10.53 -3.29 20.33
CA THR A 54 -11.35 -4.26 21.08
C THR A 54 -12.48 -4.82 20.22
N ALA A 55 -13.13 -5.89 20.68
CA ALA A 55 -14.29 -6.47 20.02
C ALA A 55 -15.46 -5.44 19.90
N GLN A 56 -15.61 -4.55 20.87
CA GLN A 56 -16.62 -3.48 20.83
C GLN A 56 -16.33 -2.48 19.70
N TRP A 57 -15.06 -2.04 19.58
CA TRP A 57 -14.66 -1.15 18.50
C TRP A 57 -14.77 -1.84 17.13
N ALA A 58 -14.33 -3.08 17.02
CA ALA A 58 -14.49 -3.89 15.80
C ALA A 58 -15.95 -3.97 15.35
N SER A 59 -16.87 -4.22 16.28
CA SER A 59 -18.32 -4.25 16.01
C SER A 59 -18.87 -2.88 15.59
N MET A 60 -18.33 -1.80 16.15
CA MET A 60 -18.70 -0.43 15.74
C MET A 60 -18.23 -0.14 14.30
N VAL A 61 -16.97 -0.44 13.96
CA VAL A 61 -16.44 -0.28 12.61
C VAL A 61 -17.27 -1.09 11.60
N ALA A 62 -17.63 -2.32 11.91
CA ALA A 62 -18.50 -3.16 11.10
C ALA A 62 -19.88 -2.52 10.86
N THR A 63 -20.46 -1.91 11.91
CA THR A 63 -21.72 -1.18 11.84
C THR A 63 -21.63 0.08 10.98
N LEU A 64 -20.55 0.87 11.14
CA LEU A 64 -20.30 2.05 10.31
C LEU A 64 -20.17 1.67 8.83
N CYS A 65 -19.44 0.59 8.55
CA CYS A 65 -19.32 0.05 7.19
C CYS A 65 -20.69 -0.34 6.61
N LYS A 66 -21.47 -1.16 7.34
CA LYS A 66 -22.81 -1.58 6.92
C LYS A 66 -23.73 -0.40 6.64
N ASN A 67 -23.75 0.58 7.53
CA ASN A 67 -24.59 1.78 7.37
C ASN A 67 -24.18 2.60 6.11
N SER A 68 -22.89 2.76 5.87
CA SER A 68 -22.37 3.45 4.67
C SER A 68 -22.73 2.71 3.38
N ILE A 69 -22.63 1.38 3.36
CA ILE A 69 -23.04 0.55 2.21
C ILE A 69 -24.52 0.73 1.92
N VAL A 70 -25.37 0.62 2.94
CA VAL A 70 -26.83 0.71 2.76
C VAL A 70 -27.25 2.11 2.33
N SER A 71 -26.75 3.16 2.98
CA SER A 71 -27.16 4.55 2.72
C SER A 71 -26.72 5.07 1.35
N SER A 72 -25.55 4.64 0.87
CA SER A 72 -24.91 5.23 -0.32
C SER A 72 -24.62 4.22 -1.44
N LYS A 73 -25.08 2.98 -1.31
CA LYS A 73 -24.90 1.90 -2.31
C LYS A 73 -23.44 1.65 -2.69
N TYR A 74 -22.53 1.69 -1.70
CA TYR A 74 -21.14 1.32 -1.89
C TYR A 74 -20.98 -0.20 -2.12
N ASP A 75 -19.91 -0.58 -2.82
CA ASP A 75 -19.56 -1.99 -3.06
C ASP A 75 -18.84 -2.62 -1.87
N GLY A 76 -18.41 -1.80 -0.89
CA GLY A 76 -17.67 -2.24 0.28
C GLY A 76 -17.12 -1.08 1.10
N CYS A 77 -16.10 -1.36 1.90
CA CYS A 77 -15.44 -0.38 2.76
C CYS A 77 -13.92 -0.44 2.67
N PHE A 78 -13.31 0.72 2.77
CA PHE A 78 -11.89 0.92 2.98
C PHE A 78 -11.66 1.27 4.45
N LEU A 79 -10.99 0.37 5.18
CA LEU A 79 -10.71 0.52 6.60
C LEU A 79 -9.33 1.12 6.78
N ASP A 80 -9.27 2.40 7.03
CA ASP A 80 -8.02 3.16 7.12
C ASP A 80 -7.33 3.04 8.48
N THR A 81 -6.00 3.17 8.48
CA THR A 81 -5.12 3.27 9.66
C THR A 81 -5.08 1.99 10.52
N LEU A 82 -5.25 0.81 9.93
CA LEU A 82 -5.20 -0.48 10.65
C LEU A 82 -3.80 -1.06 10.82
N GLY A 83 -2.74 -0.33 10.47
CA GLY A 83 -1.36 -0.80 10.57
C GLY A 83 -0.69 -0.44 11.90
N ILE A 84 0.65 -0.44 11.85
CA ILE A 84 1.51 -0.17 12.99
C ILE A 84 1.76 1.32 13.25
N ALA A 85 1.31 2.23 12.38
CA ALA A 85 1.51 3.67 12.54
C ALA A 85 1.05 4.20 13.92
N PRO A 86 -0.09 3.75 14.50
CA PRO A 86 -0.52 4.15 15.84
C PRO A 86 0.41 3.75 16.99
N LEU A 87 1.42 2.91 16.75
CA LEU A 87 2.44 2.57 17.74
C LEU A 87 3.63 3.54 17.73
N SER A 88 3.73 4.38 16.69
CA SER A 88 4.86 5.30 16.52
C SER A 88 4.67 6.62 17.28
N PRO A 89 5.64 7.04 18.13
CA PRO A 89 5.60 8.35 18.76
C PRO A 89 5.61 9.53 17.77
N GLY A 90 6.05 9.30 16.53
CA GLY A 90 5.98 10.29 15.45
C GLY A 90 4.56 10.49 14.91
N TYR A 91 3.71 9.47 15.02
CA TYR A 91 2.34 9.48 14.50
C TYR A 91 1.30 9.84 15.57
N VAL A 92 1.51 9.39 16.82
CA VAL A 92 0.60 9.64 17.96
C VAL A 92 1.30 10.36 19.09
N THR A 93 0.53 10.94 20.02
CA THR A 93 1.05 11.71 21.18
C THR A 93 1.76 10.83 22.20
N SER A 94 1.44 9.54 22.28
CA SER A 94 2.07 8.54 23.16
C SER A 94 1.81 7.15 22.60
N PRO A 95 2.70 6.17 22.75
CA PRO A 95 2.40 4.77 22.48
C PRO A 95 1.25 4.26 23.33
N PRO A 96 0.32 3.44 22.76
CA PRO A 96 -0.79 2.87 23.51
C PRO A 96 -0.33 1.79 24.49
N ILE A 97 -0.94 1.78 25.68
CA ILE A 97 -0.75 0.75 26.69
C ILE A 97 -1.82 -0.33 26.51
N ASN A 98 -1.39 -1.59 26.47
CA ASN A 98 -2.28 -2.74 26.46
C ASN A 98 -2.91 -2.88 27.88
N PRO A 99 -4.23 -2.79 28.02
CA PRO A 99 -4.89 -2.83 29.33
C PRO A 99 -4.77 -4.19 30.04
N ALA A 100 -4.52 -5.28 29.30
CA ALA A 100 -4.37 -6.61 29.89
C ALA A 100 -2.97 -6.85 30.49
N THR A 101 -1.93 -6.23 29.92
CA THR A 101 -0.54 -6.45 30.36
C THR A 101 0.07 -5.24 31.07
N HIS A 102 -0.57 -4.08 30.98
CA HIS A 102 -0.05 -2.78 31.44
C HIS A 102 1.29 -2.38 30.81
N GLN A 103 1.61 -2.94 29.64
CA GLN A 103 2.80 -2.64 28.85
C GLN A 103 2.42 -1.97 27.53
N VAL A 104 3.37 -1.31 26.88
CA VAL A 104 3.19 -0.81 25.51
C VAL A 104 2.84 -1.99 24.59
N PHE A 105 1.87 -1.82 23.71
CA PHE A 105 1.56 -2.83 22.70
C PHE A 105 2.79 -3.19 21.88
N THR A 106 3.01 -4.48 21.66
CA THR A 106 3.92 -4.95 20.61
C THR A 106 3.25 -4.84 19.24
N LYS A 107 4.04 -4.83 18.16
CA LYS A 107 3.49 -4.85 16.80
C LYS A 107 2.60 -6.09 16.59
N GLN A 108 3.01 -7.25 17.08
CA GLN A 108 2.27 -8.50 16.94
C GLN A 108 0.91 -8.43 17.63
N THR A 109 0.85 -8.02 18.91
CA THR A 109 -0.43 -7.96 19.64
C THR A 109 -1.35 -6.89 19.08
N TRP A 110 -0.80 -5.73 18.68
CA TRP A 110 -1.59 -4.67 18.05
C TRP A 110 -2.21 -5.13 16.73
N ILE A 111 -1.42 -5.74 15.85
CA ILE A 111 -1.90 -6.21 14.54
C ILE A 111 -2.89 -7.37 14.68
N ALA A 112 -2.69 -8.28 15.62
CA ALA A 112 -3.65 -9.34 15.89
C ALA A 112 -5.04 -8.77 16.26
N ASP A 113 -5.07 -7.77 17.12
CA ASP A 113 -6.32 -7.10 17.53
C ASP A 113 -6.94 -6.28 16.36
N GLN A 114 -6.11 -5.64 15.52
CA GLN A 114 -6.58 -4.96 14.31
C GLN A 114 -7.15 -5.93 13.25
N SER A 115 -6.56 -7.11 13.11
CA SER A 115 -7.07 -8.15 12.22
C SER A 115 -8.48 -8.60 12.61
N ASN A 116 -8.80 -8.64 13.92
CA ASN A 116 -10.15 -8.91 14.39
C ASN A 116 -11.17 -7.86 13.91
N THR A 117 -10.75 -6.59 13.75
CA THR A 117 -11.61 -5.54 13.19
C THR A 117 -11.98 -5.85 11.74
N ILE A 118 -11.02 -6.29 10.93
CA ILE A 118 -11.25 -6.68 9.53
C ILE A 118 -12.18 -7.89 9.47
N THR A 119 -11.85 -8.96 10.21
CA THR A 119 -12.63 -10.21 10.23
C THR A 119 -14.08 -9.96 10.68
N THR A 120 -14.28 -9.14 11.73
CA THR A 120 -15.61 -8.77 12.20
C THR A 120 -16.38 -7.97 11.15
N THR A 121 -15.72 -7.01 10.49
CA THR A 121 -16.34 -6.21 9.42
C THR A 121 -16.70 -7.08 8.24
N LYS A 122 -15.83 -8.00 7.82
CA LYS A 122 -16.10 -8.94 6.73
C LYS A 122 -17.26 -9.89 7.07
N SER A 123 -17.29 -10.44 8.27
CA SER A 123 -18.37 -11.33 8.71
C SER A 123 -19.74 -10.64 8.69
N ALA A 124 -19.79 -9.36 9.06
CA ALA A 124 -21.01 -8.56 9.04
C ALA A 124 -21.43 -8.10 7.64
N ASN A 125 -20.52 -8.16 6.65
CA ASN A 125 -20.68 -7.68 5.27
C ASN A 125 -20.07 -8.68 4.28
N SER A 126 -20.45 -9.96 4.37
CA SER A 126 -19.75 -11.10 3.75
C SER A 126 -19.66 -11.05 2.21
N ASP A 127 -20.65 -10.41 1.56
CA ASP A 127 -20.72 -10.23 0.10
C ASP A 127 -20.03 -8.95 -0.40
N LYS A 128 -19.44 -8.17 0.51
CA LYS A 128 -18.85 -6.87 0.22
C LYS A 128 -17.33 -6.92 0.19
N LEU A 129 -16.75 -6.01 -0.58
CA LEU A 129 -15.30 -5.77 -0.59
C LEU A 129 -14.90 -5.05 0.68
N ILE A 130 -14.00 -5.64 1.45
CA ILE A 130 -13.33 -4.97 2.58
C ILE A 130 -11.86 -4.85 2.23
N MET A 131 -11.32 -3.64 2.32
CA MET A 131 -9.91 -3.36 2.06
C MET A 131 -9.29 -2.67 3.26
N ALA A 132 -8.26 -3.25 3.85
CA ALA A 132 -7.55 -2.66 4.98
C ALA A 132 -6.37 -1.82 4.50
N ASN A 133 -6.21 -0.60 5.04
CA ASN A 133 -4.98 0.18 4.89
C ASN A 133 -4.12 0.01 6.13
N GLY A 134 -2.96 -0.64 5.98
CA GLY A 134 -2.09 -0.89 7.13
C GLY A 134 -0.87 -1.75 6.85
N LEU A 135 -0.65 -2.23 5.63
CA LEU A 135 0.52 -3.07 5.34
C LEU A 135 1.83 -2.29 5.45
N HIS A 136 1.79 -0.98 5.26
CA HIS A 136 2.93 -0.05 5.24
C HIS A 136 3.81 -0.28 4.00
N ASP A 137 4.87 -1.09 4.12
CA ASP A 137 5.81 -1.50 3.08
C ASP A 137 6.33 -2.92 3.35
N GLY A 138 7.21 -3.44 2.52
CA GLY A 138 7.79 -4.77 2.66
C GLY A 138 8.58 -4.98 3.95
N THR A 139 9.25 -3.93 4.46
CA THR A 139 10.04 -3.98 5.71
C THR A 139 9.20 -4.39 6.93
N TYR A 140 7.93 -3.96 6.94
CA TYR A 140 7.02 -4.26 8.05
C TYR A 140 6.07 -5.43 7.76
N PHE A 141 6.11 -5.99 6.57
CA PHE A 141 5.15 -7.01 6.12
C PHE A 141 5.12 -8.24 7.04
N GLN A 142 6.26 -8.66 7.59
CA GLN A 142 6.32 -9.73 8.59
C GLN A 142 5.40 -9.54 9.81
N TYR A 143 5.04 -8.30 10.13
CA TYR A 143 4.10 -7.97 11.21
C TYR A 143 2.69 -7.73 10.69
N THR A 144 2.56 -7.12 9.50
CA THR A 144 1.29 -6.60 8.97
C THR A 144 0.56 -7.59 8.05
N GLU A 145 1.20 -8.67 7.63
CA GLU A 145 0.58 -9.73 6.82
C GLU A 145 -0.77 -10.24 7.37
N PRO A 146 -0.97 -10.38 8.70
CA PRO A 146 -2.28 -10.77 9.24
C PRO A 146 -3.44 -9.84 8.87
N LEU A 147 -3.18 -8.57 8.55
CA LEU A 147 -4.21 -7.65 8.04
C LEU A 147 -4.68 -8.05 6.64
N LEU A 148 -3.77 -8.56 5.81
CA LEU A 148 -4.09 -9.05 4.47
C LEU A 148 -4.85 -10.37 4.54
N THR A 149 -4.37 -11.33 5.34
CA THR A 149 -4.98 -12.66 5.45
C THR A 149 -6.37 -12.65 6.08
N ALA A 150 -6.71 -11.59 6.84
CA ALA A 150 -8.02 -11.45 7.45
C ALA A 150 -9.19 -11.34 6.45
N ASP A 151 -8.95 -10.82 5.24
CA ASP A 151 -9.94 -10.75 4.14
C ASP A 151 -9.33 -10.97 2.74
N GLY A 152 -8.04 -11.20 2.62
CA GLY A 152 -7.35 -11.38 1.33
C GLY A 152 -7.13 -10.10 0.53
N THR A 153 -7.43 -8.91 1.09
CA THR A 153 -7.31 -7.61 0.40
C THR A 153 -6.83 -6.52 1.35
N ALA A 154 -5.67 -5.93 1.06
CA ALA A 154 -5.13 -4.83 1.85
C ALA A 154 -4.30 -3.85 1.01
N MET A 155 -3.95 -2.69 1.59
CA MET A 155 -3.16 -1.65 0.95
C MET A 155 -1.86 -1.38 1.68
N ALA A 156 -0.79 -1.19 0.91
CA ALA A 156 0.51 -0.68 1.34
C ALA A 156 0.67 0.76 0.81
N GLU A 157 0.36 1.74 1.65
CA GLU A 157 0.27 3.15 1.26
C GLU A 157 1.63 3.85 1.16
N THR A 158 2.68 3.26 1.71
CA THR A 158 4.06 3.79 1.70
C THR A 158 5.03 2.87 0.96
N TRP A 159 4.51 2.10 0.00
CA TRP A 159 5.31 1.17 -0.80
C TRP A 159 6.39 1.92 -1.59
N LEU A 160 7.64 1.48 -1.49
CA LEU A 160 8.88 2.07 -2.00
C LEU A 160 9.31 3.38 -1.33
N ARG A 161 8.40 4.14 -0.71
CA ARG A 161 8.77 5.40 -0.04
C ARG A 161 7.66 5.97 0.84
N VAL A 162 8.07 6.75 1.83
CA VAL A 162 7.16 7.65 2.54
C VAL A 162 6.94 8.93 1.71
N SER A 163 5.71 9.42 1.66
CA SER A 163 5.28 10.50 0.75
C SER A 163 6.10 11.79 0.82
N THR A 164 6.62 12.12 1.99
CA THR A 164 7.35 13.38 2.26
C THR A 164 8.87 13.25 2.22
N GLU A 165 9.40 12.07 1.92
CA GLU A 165 10.84 11.89 1.73
C GLU A 165 11.36 12.73 0.57
N PRO A 166 12.65 13.12 0.59
CA PRO A 166 13.28 13.79 -0.55
C PRO A 166 13.11 12.99 -1.84
N GLU A 167 12.91 13.66 -2.96
CA GLU A 167 12.66 13.07 -4.27
C GLU A 167 13.80 12.18 -4.79
N ASN A 168 15.01 12.33 -4.26
CA ASN A 168 16.18 11.50 -4.58
C ASN A 168 16.42 10.36 -3.57
N ARG A 169 15.54 10.18 -2.57
CA ARG A 169 15.60 9.06 -1.63
C ARG A 169 14.88 7.85 -2.25
N PHE A 170 15.65 6.92 -2.77
CA PHE A 170 15.19 5.61 -3.20
C PHE A 170 15.38 4.57 -2.10
N PRO A 171 14.62 3.48 -2.09
CA PRO A 171 14.84 2.38 -1.16
C PRO A 171 16.23 1.79 -1.35
N SER A 172 16.85 1.33 -0.28
CA SER A 172 18.03 0.47 -0.37
C SER A 172 17.68 -0.83 -1.10
N LEU A 173 18.68 -1.58 -1.54
CA LEU A 173 18.45 -2.87 -2.20
C LEU A 173 17.64 -3.83 -1.32
N SER A 174 17.91 -3.85 -0.01
CA SER A 174 17.18 -4.70 0.94
C SER A 174 15.71 -4.28 1.06
N GLU A 175 15.43 -2.99 1.29
CA GLU A 175 14.06 -2.45 1.35
C GLU A 175 13.30 -2.74 0.05
N TRP A 176 13.93 -2.53 -1.11
CA TRP A 176 13.34 -2.84 -2.41
C TRP A 176 13.00 -4.33 -2.56
N GLN A 177 13.90 -5.23 -2.13
CA GLN A 177 13.67 -6.68 -2.18
C GLN A 177 12.52 -7.09 -1.25
N GLU A 178 12.40 -6.48 -0.08
CA GLU A 178 11.30 -6.72 0.85
C GLU A 178 9.95 -6.25 0.26
N ASP A 179 9.92 -5.10 -0.40
CA ASP A 179 8.75 -4.58 -1.11
C ASP A 179 8.29 -5.50 -2.25
N VAL A 180 9.21 -6.02 -3.04
CA VAL A 180 8.89 -7.00 -4.11
C VAL A 180 8.44 -8.33 -3.49
N SER A 181 9.10 -8.80 -2.43
CA SER A 181 8.78 -10.05 -1.75
C SER A 181 7.38 -10.04 -1.14
N MET A 182 6.92 -8.91 -0.65
CA MET A 182 5.55 -8.71 -0.17
C MET A 182 4.53 -9.04 -1.27
N LEU A 183 4.71 -8.52 -2.48
CA LEU A 183 3.83 -8.82 -3.63
C LEU A 183 3.87 -10.29 -4.04
N VAL A 184 5.09 -10.89 -4.06
CA VAL A 184 5.26 -12.31 -4.39
C VAL A 184 4.57 -13.20 -3.37
N THR A 185 4.70 -12.89 -2.08
CA THR A 185 4.07 -13.64 -0.99
C THR A 185 2.55 -13.59 -1.09
N ALA A 186 1.98 -12.40 -1.23
CA ALA A 186 0.54 -12.24 -1.42
C ALA A 186 0.04 -12.99 -2.67
N GLY A 187 0.75 -12.83 -3.79
CA GLY A 187 0.40 -13.52 -5.03
C GLY A 187 0.40 -15.03 -4.92
N SER A 188 1.32 -15.62 -4.13
CA SER A 188 1.39 -17.06 -3.89
C SER A 188 0.20 -17.60 -3.08
N LYS A 189 -0.49 -16.73 -2.34
CA LYS A 189 -1.67 -17.03 -1.53
C LYS A 189 -2.99 -16.62 -2.20
N ASN A 190 -2.94 -16.10 -3.44
CA ASN A 190 -4.08 -15.51 -4.14
C ASN A 190 -4.71 -14.31 -3.41
N GLU A 191 -3.92 -13.61 -2.62
CA GLU A 191 -4.30 -12.38 -1.94
C GLU A 191 -4.03 -11.16 -2.83
N VAL A 192 -4.76 -10.06 -2.62
CA VAL A 192 -4.67 -8.84 -3.44
C VAL A 192 -4.08 -7.70 -2.62
N ILE A 193 -2.95 -7.18 -3.04
CA ILE A 193 -2.37 -5.96 -2.47
C ILE A 193 -2.58 -4.79 -3.42
N GLY A 194 -3.11 -3.68 -2.89
CA GLY A 194 -3.00 -2.37 -3.51
C GLY A 194 -1.75 -1.67 -3.01
N VAL A 195 -0.76 -1.43 -3.87
CA VAL A 195 0.44 -0.68 -3.49
C VAL A 195 0.35 0.76 -3.97
N VAL A 196 0.75 1.70 -3.13
CA VAL A 196 0.72 3.14 -3.46
C VAL A 196 2.09 3.74 -3.24
N THR A 197 2.64 4.35 -4.29
CA THR A 197 3.87 5.14 -4.22
C THR A 197 3.54 6.62 -4.36
N LYS A 198 3.88 7.41 -3.35
CA LYS A 198 3.55 8.83 -3.25
C LYS A 198 4.80 9.69 -3.35
N LEU A 199 4.93 10.47 -4.41
CA LEU A 199 5.99 11.48 -4.57
C LEU A 199 5.42 12.87 -4.28
N TRP A 200 5.21 13.18 -2.98
CA TRP A 200 4.63 14.46 -2.55
C TRP A 200 5.67 15.51 -2.19
N SER A 201 6.95 15.18 -2.26
CA SER A 201 8.05 16.13 -2.24
C SER A 201 8.07 16.96 -3.54
N LYS A 202 8.78 18.08 -3.51
CA LYS A 202 8.88 18.99 -4.65
C LYS A 202 9.83 18.41 -5.70
N ALA A 203 9.26 17.65 -6.66
CA ALA A 203 10.01 16.97 -7.71
C ALA A 203 9.90 17.70 -9.07
N THR A 204 10.95 17.57 -9.89
CA THR A 204 10.91 17.97 -11.30
C THR A 204 10.13 16.95 -12.14
N PRO A 205 9.61 17.33 -13.34
CA PRO A 205 8.95 16.38 -14.23
C PRO A 205 9.80 15.14 -14.55
N ALA A 206 11.11 15.29 -14.71
CA ALA A 206 12.03 14.18 -14.96
C ALA A 206 12.10 13.21 -13.77
N GLN A 207 12.13 13.71 -12.54
CA GLN A 207 12.09 12.88 -11.33
C GLN A 207 10.74 12.19 -11.15
N VAL A 208 9.64 12.86 -11.46
CA VAL A 208 8.30 12.23 -11.46
C VAL A 208 8.27 11.06 -12.44
N THR A 209 8.73 11.26 -13.68
CA THR A 209 8.81 10.19 -14.69
C THR A 209 9.72 9.05 -14.25
N GLN A 210 10.89 9.35 -13.68
CA GLN A 210 11.83 8.33 -13.17
C GLN A 210 11.17 7.47 -12.08
N TRP A 211 10.52 8.11 -11.11
CA TRP A 211 9.83 7.40 -10.03
C TRP A 211 8.67 6.55 -10.54
N HIS A 212 7.89 7.09 -11.49
CA HIS A 212 6.75 6.36 -12.05
C HIS A 212 7.22 5.09 -12.78
N ILE A 213 8.23 5.21 -13.65
CA ILE A 213 8.81 4.06 -14.38
C ILE A 213 9.45 3.07 -13.40
N PHE A 214 10.21 3.55 -12.41
CA PHE A 214 10.82 2.71 -11.38
C PHE A 214 9.76 1.92 -10.60
N MET A 215 8.67 2.58 -10.21
CA MET A 215 7.55 1.96 -9.51
C MET A 215 6.85 0.90 -10.37
N ILE A 216 6.47 1.22 -11.62
CA ILE A 216 5.81 0.26 -12.53
C ILE A 216 6.70 -0.97 -12.75
N ALA A 217 7.96 -0.75 -13.08
CA ALA A 217 8.90 -1.84 -13.33
C ALA A 217 9.10 -2.70 -12.07
N THR A 218 9.19 -2.09 -10.87
CA THR A 218 9.27 -2.80 -9.59
C THR A 218 8.00 -3.60 -9.30
N PHE A 219 6.81 -3.01 -9.51
CA PHE A 219 5.54 -3.71 -9.34
C PHE A 219 5.46 -4.97 -10.21
N LEU A 220 5.93 -4.88 -11.45
CA LEU A 220 5.97 -6.00 -12.38
C LEU A 220 6.91 -7.12 -11.91
N MET A 221 7.95 -6.83 -11.10
CA MET A 221 8.81 -7.88 -10.53
C MET A 221 8.05 -8.82 -9.58
N GLY A 222 7.06 -8.32 -8.83
CA GLY A 222 6.37 -9.07 -7.78
C GLY A 222 4.93 -9.50 -8.09
N THR A 223 4.21 -8.77 -8.96
CA THR A 223 2.78 -9.00 -9.18
C THR A 223 2.47 -10.39 -9.78
N ASN A 224 1.34 -10.97 -9.37
CA ASN A 224 0.75 -12.17 -9.99
C ASN A 224 -0.34 -11.82 -11.02
N GLY A 225 -0.55 -10.54 -11.31
CA GLY A 225 -1.58 -10.05 -12.22
C GLY A 225 -2.90 -9.66 -11.55
N THR A 226 -3.07 -9.88 -10.24
CA THR A 226 -4.28 -9.50 -9.48
C THR A 226 -4.06 -8.31 -8.56
N SER A 227 -2.83 -8.07 -8.09
CA SER A 227 -2.48 -6.90 -7.29
C SER A 227 -2.61 -5.60 -8.09
N LEU A 228 -2.80 -4.50 -7.40
CA LEU A 228 -3.05 -3.18 -7.97
C LEU A 228 -1.94 -2.22 -7.56
N TYR A 229 -1.66 -1.25 -8.41
CA TYR A 229 -0.75 -0.16 -8.05
C TYR A 229 -1.37 1.21 -8.31
N CYS A 230 -0.86 2.20 -7.61
CA CYS A 230 -1.20 3.61 -7.81
C CYS A 230 0.06 4.45 -7.61
N PHE A 231 0.35 5.34 -8.55
CA PHE A 231 1.38 6.35 -8.42
C PHE A 231 0.72 7.72 -8.28
N THR A 232 1.16 8.52 -7.31
CA THR A 232 0.70 9.89 -7.16
C THR A 232 1.88 10.85 -6.99
N ALA A 233 1.96 11.90 -7.83
CA ALA A 233 2.89 12.99 -7.64
C ALA A 233 2.22 14.15 -6.89
N ALA A 234 2.99 14.85 -6.05
CA ALA A 234 2.52 16.06 -5.38
C ALA A 234 2.07 17.09 -6.41
N HIS A 235 1.09 17.88 -6.08
CA HIS A 235 0.58 19.00 -6.86
C HIS A 235 -0.53 18.67 -7.85
N THR A 236 -0.90 17.42 -8.01
CA THR A 236 -2.21 17.12 -8.54
C THR A 236 -3.25 17.49 -7.51
N VAL A 237 -4.37 18.01 -7.95
CA VAL A 237 -5.48 18.41 -7.07
C VAL A 237 -5.81 17.25 -6.13
N ALA A 238 -5.61 17.45 -4.84
CA ALA A 238 -5.92 16.49 -3.77
C ALA A 238 -5.13 15.16 -3.81
N GLY A 239 -3.91 15.10 -4.38
CA GLY A 239 -3.11 13.89 -4.41
C GLY A 239 -3.73 12.75 -5.24
N MET A 240 -4.56 13.07 -6.21
CA MET A 240 -5.18 12.08 -7.09
C MET A 240 -4.14 11.51 -8.06
N SER A 241 -4.24 10.22 -8.33
CA SER A 241 -3.51 9.54 -9.39
C SER A 241 -3.85 10.19 -10.73
N GLU A 242 -2.83 10.54 -11.50
CA GLU A 242 -3.01 10.92 -12.90
C GLU A 242 -2.99 9.63 -13.74
N ASP A 243 -3.96 9.52 -14.65
CA ASP A 243 -3.94 8.47 -15.67
C ASP A 243 -2.79 8.75 -16.64
N SER A 244 -1.79 7.88 -16.63
CA SER A 244 -0.60 8.00 -17.47
C SER A 244 -0.61 6.93 -18.56
N PRO A 245 -0.19 7.26 -19.79
CA PRO A 245 0.04 6.24 -20.82
C PRO A 245 0.96 5.09 -20.37
N LEU A 246 1.85 5.34 -19.40
CA LEU A 246 2.72 4.32 -18.82
C LEU A 246 1.93 3.23 -18.09
N ASP A 247 0.78 3.57 -17.48
CA ASP A 247 -0.07 2.66 -16.73
C ASP A 247 -0.83 1.68 -17.64
N HIS A 248 -0.91 1.97 -18.94
CA HIS A 248 -1.63 1.18 -19.94
C HIS A 248 -0.71 0.27 -20.78
N THR A 249 0.50 0.01 -20.33
CA THR A 249 1.46 -0.83 -21.05
C THR A 249 1.00 -2.28 -21.10
N ALA A 250 0.69 -2.78 -22.30
CA ALA A 250 0.11 -4.11 -22.53
C ALA A 250 1.17 -5.24 -22.48
N ILE A 251 1.89 -5.35 -21.36
CA ILE A 251 2.95 -6.36 -21.17
C ILE A 251 2.40 -7.79 -21.04
N GLY A 252 1.12 -7.93 -20.65
CA GLY A 252 0.47 -9.22 -20.43
C GLY A 252 0.76 -9.86 -19.07
N MET A 253 0.55 -11.18 -18.96
CA MET A 253 0.71 -11.92 -17.70
C MET A 253 2.18 -12.36 -17.51
N PRO A 254 2.66 -12.44 -16.24
CA PRO A 254 3.99 -12.95 -15.97
C PRO A 254 4.10 -14.43 -16.35
N THR A 255 5.19 -14.81 -17.01
CA THR A 255 5.45 -16.20 -17.46
C THR A 255 6.53 -16.91 -16.64
N ALA A 256 7.26 -16.17 -15.80
CA ALA A 256 8.30 -16.70 -14.92
C ALA A 256 8.44 -15.87 -13.65
N ALA A 257 9.20 -16.38 -12.72
CA ALA A 257 9.68 -15.62 -11.56
C ALA A 257 10.70 -14.57 -12.00
N MET A 258 10.91 -13.56 -11.16
CA MET A 258 11.97 -12.57 -11.29
C MET A 258 13.34 -13.25 -11.23
N THR A 259 14.28 -12.79 -12.05
CA THR A 259 15.68 -13.25 -12.07
C THR A 259 16.63 -12.07 -11.97
N LEU A 260 17.78 -12.27 -11.30
CA LEU A 260 18.88 -11.31 -11.27
C LEU A 260 19.96 -11.73 -12.26
N LYS A 261 20.32 -10.84 -13.18
CA LYS A 261 21.43 -11.07 -14.12
C LYS A 261 22.24 -9.78 -14.25
N SER A 262 23.55 -9.87 -13.96
CA SER A 262 24.50 -8.74 -14.10
C SER A 262 24.04 -7.46 -13.39
N GLY A 263 23.42 -7.58 -12.21
CA GLY A 263 22.96 -6.43 -11.40
C GLY A 263 21.59 -5.87 -11.81
N VAL A 264 20.94 -6.43 -12.84
CA VAL A 264 19.58 -6.06 -13.25
C VAL A 264 18.61 -7.17 -12.89
N TYR A 265 17.51 -6.81 -12.24
CA TYR A 265 16.37 -7.71 -12.03
C TYR A 265 15.48 -7.67 -13.26
N THR A 266 15.12 -8.86 -13.77
CA THR A 266 14.26 -8.99 -14.95
C THR A 266 13.16 -10.00 -14.71
N ARG A 267 12.02 -9.80 -15.35
CA ARG A 267 10.92 -10.76 -15.37
C ARG A 267 10.28 -10.78 -16.75
N THR A 268 9.99 -11.99 -17.26
CA THR A 268 9.35 -12.20 -18.55
C THR A 268 7.83 -12.25 -18.42
N PHE A 269 7.18 -11.74 -19.44
CA PHE A 269 5.73 -11.68 -19.58
C PHE A 269 5.34 -12.20 -20.98
N THR A 270 4.06 -12.45 -21.20
CA THR A 270 3.56 -12.95 -22.48
C THR A 270 3.94 -12.04 -23.64
N ASN A 271 3.96 -10.72 -23.44
CA ASN A 271 4.21 -9.74 -24.49
C ASN A 271 5.52 -8.94 -24.29
N GLY A 272 6.34 -9.28 -23.29
CA GLY A 272 7.53 -8.45 -23.06
C GLY A 272 8.40 -8.87 -21.88
N ILE A 273 9.23 -7.94 -21.48
CA ILE A 273 10.17 -8.05 -20.35
C ILE A 273 10.07 -6.77 -19.53
N ALA A 274 9.99 -6.89 -18.21
CA ALA A 274 10.25 -5.78 -17.30
C ALA A 274 11.67 -5.90 -16.73
N ALA A 275 12.36 -4.79 -16.55
CA ALA A 275 13.70 -4.75 -15.98
C ALA A 275 13.83 -3.61 -14.96
N VAL A 276 14.53 -3.88 -13.84
CA VAL A 276 14.80 -2.91 -12.79
C VAL A 276 16.25 -2.95 -12.36
N ASN A 277 16.85 -1.78 -12.24
CA ASN A 277 18.11 -1.55 -11.58
C ASN A 277 17.87 -0.80 -10.24
N PRO A 278 17.73 -1.49 -9.10
CA PRO A 278 17.58 -0.84 -7.81
C PRO A 278 18.91 -0.36 -7.21
N GLY A 279 20.03 -0.63 -7.87
CA GLY A 279 21.38 -0.25 -7.43
C GLY A 279 21.73 1.22 -7.71
N THR A 280 22.90 1.62 -7.23
CA THR A 280 23.40 3.01 -7.29
C THR A 280 24.26 3.32 -8.51
N GLY A 281 24.61 2.33 -9.34
CA GLY A 281 25.38 2.47 -10.58
C GLY A 281 24.55 2.14 -11.82
N SER A 282 24.97 2.61 -12.99
CA SER A 282 24.32 2.23 -14.25
C SER A 282 24.71 0.80 -14.67
N VAL A 283 23.75 0.06 -15.21
CA VAL A 283 23.96 -1.33 -15.65
C VAL A 283 23.32 -1.53 -17.03
N SER A 284 23.99 -2.25 -17.91
CA SER A 284 23.45 -2.58 -19.23
C SER A 284 22.86 -3.99 -19.26
N ILE A 285 21.71 -4.11 -19.93
CA ILE A 285 21.01 -5.38 -20.14
C ILE A 285 20.92 -5.70 -21.65
N GLN A 286 21.14 -6.96 -22.01
CA GLN A 286 20.86 -7.51 -23.32
C GLN A 286 19.48 -8.20 -23.30
N LEU A 287 18.59 -7.80 -24.19
CA LEU A 287 17.18 -8.26 -24.18
C LEU A 287 16.98 -9.59 -24.91
N GLY A 288 17.96 -10.02 -25.71
CA GLY A 288 17.88 -11.28 -26.48
C GLY A 288 16.92 -11.22 -27.68
N GLY A 289 16.44 -10.03 -28.03
CA GLY A 289 15.53 -9.77 -29.14
C GLY A 289 15.31 -8.28 -29.31
N SER A 290 14.47 -7.90 -30.27
CA SER A 290 14.09 -6.51 -30.55
C SER A 290 12.78 -6.18 -29.85
N TYR A 291 12.77 -5.11 -29.05
CA TYR A 291 11.63 -4.67 -28.24
C TYR A 291 11.44 -3.15 -28.34
N ARG A 292 10.24 -2.66 -28.09
CA ARG A 292 9.98 -1.24 -27.83
C ARG A 292 10.02 -0.98 -26.33
N ASN A 293 10.83 -0.02 -25.90
CA ASN A 293 10.86 0.45 -24.53
C ASN A 293 9.71 1.45 -24.25
N LEU A 294 9.52 1.89 -23.00
CA LEU A 294 8.47 2.84 -22.61
C LEU A 294 8.55 4.19 -23.34
N ALA A 295 9.72 4.58 -23.85
CA ALA A 295 9.88 5.75 -24.71
C ALA A 295 9.49 5.48 -26.18
N GLY A 296 9.01 4.28 -26.52
CA GLY A 296 8.62 3.88 -27.88
C GLY A 296 9.79 3.55 -28.81
N LYS A 297 11.05 3.56 -28.32
CA LYS A 297 12.25 3.29 -29.10
C LYS A 297 12.43 1.78 -29.25
N LEU A 298 12.79 1.35 -30.47
CA LEU A 298 13.19 -0.04 -30.76
C LEU A 298 14.61 -0.29 -30.26
N VAL A 299 14.78 -1.27 -29.38
CA VAL A 299 16.05 -1.58 -28.71
C VAL A 299 16.29 -3.09 -28.65
N THR A 300 17.56 -3.51 -28.64
CA THR A 300 18.02 -4.89 -28.40
C THR A 300 18.79 -5.00 -27.10
N SER A 301 19.20 -3.85 -26.57
CA SER A 301 19.85 -3.67 -25.28
C SER A 301 19.46 -2.32 -24.72
N GLU A 302 19.55 -2.16 -23.41
CA GLU A 302 19.29 -0.89 -22.72
C GLU A 302 20.31 -0.69 -21.58
N THR A 303 20.60 0.58 -21.26
CA THR A 303 21.39 0.93 -20.09
C THR A 303 20.46 1.58 -19.05
N LEU A 304 20.23 0.88 -17.98
CA LEU A 304 19.43 1.36 -16.86
C LEU A 304 20.32 2.16 -15.91
N SER A 305 19.99 3.41 -15.68
CA SER A 305 20.63 4.25 -14.66
C SER A 305 20.39 3.70 -13.25
N ALA A 306 21.07 4.26 -12.26
CA ALA A 306 20.77 4.01 -10.86
C ALA A 306 19.28 4.27 -10.55
N HIS A 307 18.67 3.40 -9.75
CA HIS A 307 17.27 3.51 -9.32
C HIS A 307 16.32 3.78 -10.50
N SER A 308 16.41 2.94 -11.53
CA SER A 308 15.56 3.06 -12.71
C SER A 308 15.03 1.71 -13.15
N GLY A 309 14.11 1.74 -14.08
CA GLY A 309 13.57 0.54 -14.72
C GLY A 309 13.11 0.84 -16.13
N ASP A 310 12.67 -0.18 -16.83
CA ASP A 310 11.96 -0.05 -18.10
C ASP A 310 11.07 -1.28 -18.36
N VAL A 311 10.15 -1.12 -19.30
CA VAL A 311 9.26 -2.18 -19.78
C VAL A 311 9.43 -2.28 -21.30
N PHE A 312 9.73 -3.47 -21.77
CA PHE A 312 10.07 -3.77 -23.15
C PHE A 312 8.97 -4.64 -23.76
N ILE A 313 8.29 -4.12 -24.77
CA ILE A 313 7.17 -4.79 -25.47
C ILE A 313 7.64 -5.32 -26.81
N LYS A 314 7.21 -6.55 -27.18
CA LYS A 314 7.48 -7.18 -28.47
C LYS A 314 6.76 -6.48 -29.62
#